data_8c05c154794bbd9b115d525652fc4d2d
#
_entry.id   8c05c154794bbd9b115d525652fc4d2d
#
_cell.length_a   1.000
_cell.length_b   1.000
_cell.length_c   1.000
_cell.angle_alpha   90.00
_cell.angle_beta   90.00
_cell.angle_gamma   90.00
#
_symmetry.space_group_name_H-M   'P 1'
#
loop_
_entity.id
_entity.type
_entity.pdbx_description
1 polymer ?
#
loop_
_entity_poly.entity_id
_entity_poly.type
_entity_poly.pdbx_seq_one_letter_code
_entity_poly.pdbx_strand_id
1 'polypeptide(L)'
;MSEQTQCESEYRIALMCLCRYVHLLLLSAERAYAHALSMKTSGTEDGTGLPGATRQHIATRTHKAAGYAQQLAELLDNTSTTKATEVDVLEAKAYAFTLTGAEQLEKHGAANRSGNVEAQREKWASCLENYSAARVIYVALLKKTKDDVFKEHVASTIDPSIRFAAYQSHIPRTVPAVTVSRRCFPEDESELAATLEKIDAAAFDDKKAAASDGGADIPNTITWRSRTANIMDAAIGQALAAVSTETTRLEDALESEDVKDKSAAYDPVLIAAQDAADATRRAIEDHEKEKISEADQRMQDLRVTNLAVNYDLIGWRVGRNRVLIGADDGVRLSLAPVSKPKKARKDGKEWSDKPEGNGRKLARLRERVVLYDAILQSLDSVKEVPGAMRDATFVEELEGKKAYFQALK
;
A
#
# COMPACT_ATOMS: atom_id res chain seq x y z
N MET A 1 39.08 -56.74 5.11
CA MET A 1 39.32 -55.42 4.51
C MET A 1 38.63 -55.22 3.17
N SER A 2 37.91 -56.15 2.61
CA SER A 2 37.36 -56.06 1.24
C SER A 2 35.90 -55.61 1.15
N GLU A 3 35.04 -56.02 2.10
CA GLU A 3 33.60 -55.70 2.02
C GLU A 3 33.26 -54.25 2.41
N GLN A 4 33.94 -53.67 3.41
CA GLN A 4 33.72 -52.29 3.82
C GLN A 4 34.17 -51.30 2.74
N THR A 5 35.31 -51.57 2.09
CA THR A 5 35.83 -50.68 0.98
C THR A 5 34.96 -50.79 -0.27
N GLN A 6 34.32 -51.94 -0.51
CA GLN A 6 33.43 -52.12 -1.65
C GLN A 6 32.09 -51.42 -1.41
N CYS A 7 31.54 -51.52 -0.23
CA CYS A 7 30.31 -50.82 0.18
C CYS A 7 30.49 -49.30 0.16
N GLU A 8 31.64 -48.75 0.63
CA GLU A 8 31.96 -47.33 0.54
C GLU A 8 32.13 -46.87 -0.92
N SER A 9 32.70 -47.71 -1.78
CA SER A 9 32.84 -47.40 -3.21
C SER A 9 31.50 -47.33 -3.94
N GLU A 10 30.62 -48.31 -3.71
CA GLU A 10 29.25 -48.36 -4.25
C GLU A 10 28.41 -47.19 -3.75
N TYR A 11 28.52 -46.84 -2.49
CA TYR A 11 27.83 -45.68 -1.89
C TYR A 11 28.32 -44.34 -2.51
N ARG A 12 29.63 -44.18 -2.74
CA ARG A 12 30.19 -43.00 -3.42
C ARG A 12 29.71 -42.87 -4.85
N ILE A 13 29.60 -43.98 -5.56
CA ILE A 13 29.11 -44.00 -6.96
C ILE A 13 27.61 -43.64 -6.96
N ALA A 14 26.82 -44.19 -6.06
CA ALA A 14 25.42 -43.87 -5.95
C ALA A 14 25.20 -42.36 -5.63
N LEU A 15 25.96 -41.81 -4.71
CA LEU A 15 25.92 -40.38 -4.36
C LEU A 15 26.33 -39.49 -5.52
N MET A 16 27.37 -39.86 -6.28
CA MET A 16 27.78 -39.13 -7.49
C MET A 16 26.73 -39.17 -8.59
N CYS A 17 26.05 -40.31 -8.77
CA CYS A 17 24.94 -40.45 -9.72
C CYS A 17 23.76 -39.56 -9.30
N LEU A 18 23.44 -39.50 -7.99
CA LEU A 18 22.39 -38.68 -7.45
C LEU A 18 22.70 -37.18 -7.62
N CYS A 19 23.92 -36.73 -7.30
CA CYS A 19 24.34 -35.35 -7.56
C CYS A 19 24.22 -34.94 -9.02
N ARG A 20 24.58 -35.85 -9.95
CA ARG A 20 24.41 -35.60 -11.40
C ARG A 20 22.95 -35.51 -11.77
N TYR A 21 22.11 -36.32 -11.19
CA TYR A 21 20.65 -36.28 -11.43
C TYR A 21 20.01 -34.99 -10.93
N VAL A 22 20.41 -34.52 -9.75
CA VAL A 22 20.00 -33.21 -9.19
C VAL A 22 20.34 -32.08 -10.17
N HIS A 23 21.60 -32.05 -10.67
CA HIS A 23 22.02 -31.04 -11.66
C HIS A 23 21.26 -31.16 -12.98
N LEU A 24 20.94 -32.37 -13.43
CA LEU A 24 20.14 -32.58 -14.64
C LEU A 24 18.72 -32.04 -14.50
N LEU A 25 18.08 -32.25 -13.34
CA LEU A 25 16.76 -31.71 -13.09
C LEU A 25 16.78 -30.18 -13.06
N LEU A 26 17.76 -29.60 -12.36
CA LEU A 26 17.93 -28.14 -12.28
C LEU A 26 18.15 -27.54 -13.69
N LEU A 27 19.11 -28.07 -14.45
CA LEU A 27 19.40 -27.59 -15.80
C LEU A 27 18.22 -27.80 -16.77
N SER A 28 17.42 -28.84 -16.56
CA SER A 28 16.24 -29.11 -17.38
C SER A 28 15.12 -28.10 -17.07
N ALA A 29 14.94 -27.74 -15.79
CA ALA A 29 14.01 -26.71 -15.36
C ALA A 29 14.43 -25.34 -15.91
N GLU A 30 15.69 -24.96 -15.71
CA GLU A 30 16.25 -23.69 -16.20
C GLU A 30 16.15 -23.56 -17.72
N ARG A 31 16.53 -24.61 -18.46
CA ARG A 31 16.41 -24.63 -19.92
C ARG A 31 14.96 -24.43 -20.38
N ALA A 32 14.02 -25.12 -19.74
CA ALA A 32 12.61 -24.99 -20.09
C ALA A 32 12.07 -23.59 -19.80
N TYR A 33 12.43 -23.03 -18.66
CA TYR A 33 12.03 -21.69 -18.23
C TYR A 33 12.67 -20.59 -19.10
N ALA A 34 13.98 -20.66 -19.34
CA ALA A 34 14.68 -19.72 -20.21
C ALA A 34 14.10 -19.69 -21.63
N HIS A 35 13.72 -20.87 -22.16
CA HIS A 35 13.07 -20.95 -23.47
C HIS A 35 11.68 -20.28 -23.46
N ALA A 36 10.90 -20.43 -22.37
CA ALA A 36 9.63 -19.73 -22.23
C ALA A 36 9.82 -18.20 -22.19
N LEU A 37 10.80 -17.72 -21.43
CA LEU A 37 11.14 -16.29 -21.33
C LEU A 37 11.61 -15.73 -22.70
N SER A 38 12.47 -16.44 -23.41
CA SER A 38 12.93 -16.05 -24.76
C SER A 38 11.78 -15.89 -25.75
N MET A 39 10.82 -16.82 -25.75
CA MET A 39 9.62 -16.69 -26.60
C MET A 39 8.74 -15.50 -26.19
N LYS A 40 8.70 -15.18 -24.89
CA LYS A 40 7.92 -14.06 -24.38
C LYS A 40 8.53 -12.72 -24.80
N THR A 41 9.85 -12.55 -24.65
CA THR A 41 10.56 -11.33 -25.04
C THR A 41 10.50 -11.10 -26.55
N SER A 42 10.79 -12.10 -27.36
CA SER A 42 10.72 -11.97 -28.82
C SER A 42 9.33 -11.58 -29.34
N GLY A 43 8.26 -12.07 -28.69
CA GLY A 43 6.89 -11.73 -29.09
C GLY A 43 6.41 -10.36 -28.63
N THR A 44 7.08 -9.74 -27.66
CA THR A 44 6.77 -8.37 -27.19
C THR A 44 7.52 -7.29 -27.99
N GLU A 45 8.68 -7.59 -28.56
CA GLU A 45 9.47 -6.65 -29.36
C GLU A 45 8.74 -6.20 -30.64
N ASP A 46 7.94 -7.08 -31.25
CA ASP A 46 7.19 -6.80 -32.47
C ASP A 46 5.92 -5.93 -32.28
N GLY A 47 5.54 -5.62 -31.04
CA GLY A 47 4.39 -4.75 -30.71
C GLY A 47 3.01 -5.29 -31.12
N THR A 48 2.93 -6.45 -31.75
CA THR A 48 1.68 -7.06 -32.27
C THR A 48 0.95 -7.96 -31.26
N GLY A 49 1.54 -8.15 -30.08
CA GLY A 49 1.05 -9.09 -29.07
C GLY A 49 1.35 -10.54 -29.41
N LEU A 50 1.33 -11.41 -28.40
CA LEU A 50 1.67 -12.83 -28.54
C LEU A 50 0.54 -13.61 -29.24
N PRO A 51 0.81 -14.33 -30.34
CA PRO A 51 -0.14 -15.25 -30.98
C PRO A 51 -0.59 -16.34 -29.99
N GLY A 52 -1.83 -16.83 -30.14
CA GLY A 52 -2.39 -17.85 -29.24
C GLY A 52 -1.53 -19.14 -29.17
N ALA A 53 -0.99 -19.58 -30.30
CA ALA A 53 -0.10 -20.73 -30.36
C ALA A 53 1.19 -20.51 -29.55
N THR A 54 1.79 -19.31 -29.63
CA THR A 54 2.99 -18.95 -28.87
C THR A 54 2.70 -18.91 -27.36
N ARG A 55 1.56 -18.38 -26.95
CA ARG A 55 1.12 -18.40 -25.53
C ARG A 55 0.99 -19.82 -25.01
N GLN A 56 0.37 -20.72 -25.79
CA GLN A 56 0.26 -22.12 -25.42
C GLN A 56 1.63 -22.81 -25.32
N HIS A 57 2.57 -22.46 -26.18
CA HIS A 57 3.94 -22.95 -26.11
C HIS A 57 4.65 -22.45 -24.84
N ILE A 58 4.51 -21.17 -24.49
CA ILE A 58 5.04 -20.58 -23.25
C ILE A 58 4.48 -21.33 -22.05
N ALA A 59 3.16 -21.48 -21.95
CA ALA A 59 2.50 -22.20 -20.86
C ALA A 59 2.97 -23.66 -20.75
N THR A 60 3.19 -24.35 -21.89
CA THR A 60 3.71 -25.73 -21.88
C THR A 60 5.15 -25.80 -21.40
N ARG A 61 5.98 -24.80 -21.70
CA ARG A 61 7.38 -24.75 -21.28
C ARG A 61 7.50 -24.41 -19.79
N THR A 62 6.71 -23.46 -19.30
CA THR A 62 6.65 -23.14 -17.86
C THR A 62 6.13 -24.33 -17.05
N HIS A 63 5.11 -25.03 -17.53
CA HIS A 63 4.64 -26.27 -16.90
C HIS A 63 5.73 -27.34 -16.77
N LYS A 64 6.54 -27.56 -17.85
CA LYS A 64 7.67 -28.49 -17.79
C LYS A 64 8.74 -28.03 -16.80
N ALA A 65 9.02 -26.74 -16.75
CA ALA A 65 9.98 -26.17 -15.80
C ALA A 65 9.53 -26.40 -14.35
N ALA A 66 8.25 -26.10 -14.05
CA ALA A 66 7.66 -26.36 -12.74
C ALA A 66 7.70 -27.85 -12.35
N GLY A 67 7.37 -28.75 -13.28
CA GLY A 67 7.44 -30.19 -13.03
C GLY A 67 8.86 -30.69 -12.71
N TYR A 68 9.89 -30.20 -13.39
CA TYR A 68 11.28 -30.54 -13.07
C TYR A 68 11.72 -29.96 -11.70
N ALA A 69 11.29 -28.76 -11.37
CA ALA A 69 11.59 -28.14 -10.07
C ALA A 69 10.90 -28.86 -8.92
N GLN A 70 9.66 -29.31 -9.10
CA GLN A 70 8.94 -30.12 -8.11
C GLN A 70 9.65 -31.45 -7.89
N GLN A 71 10.05 -32.17 -8.96
CA GLN A 71 10.83 -33.39 -8.85
C GLN A 71 12.17 -33.17 -8.13
N LEU A 72 12.81 -32.02 -8.35
CA LEU A 72 14.03 -31.64 -7.66
C LEU A 72 13.78 -31.45 -6.14
N ALA A 73 12.71 -30.73 -5.79
CA ALA A 73 12.34 -30.52 -4.38
C ALA A 73 11.99 -31.81 -3.67
N GLU A 74 11.19 -32.68 -4.29
CA GLU A 74 10.84 -34.02 -3.76
C GLU A 74 12.08 -34.91 -3.57
N LEU A 75 13.01 -34.87 -4.51
CA LEU A 75 14.25 -35.64 -4.42
C LEU A 75 15.11 -35.17 -3.22
N LEU A 76 15.27 -33.86 -3.04
CA LEU A 76 16.08 -33.28 -1.97
C LEU A 76 15.40 -33.39 -0.59
N ASP A 77 14.09 -33.46 -0.54
CA ASP A 77 13.33 -33.65 0.71
C ASP A 77 13.67 -34.99 1.38
N ASN A 78 14.07 -35.97 0.60
CA ASN A 78 14.59 -37.23 1.13
C ASN A 78 16.06 -37.10 1.59
N THR A 79 16.25 -36.41 2.72
CA THR A 79 17.57 -36.09 3.29
C THR A 79 18.39 -37.32 3.68
N SER A 80 17.73 -38.47 3.93
CA SER A 80 18.42 -39.73 4.28
C SER A 80 19.27 -40.27 3.13
N THR A 81 18.81 -40.12 1.89
CA THR A 81 19.49 -40.57 0.66
C THR A 81 20.38 -39.50 0.04
N THR A 82 19.93 -38.26 0.04
CA THR A 82 20.60 -37.13 -0.63
C THR A 82 21.69 -36.48 0.21
N LYS A 83 21.60 -36.58 1.53
CA LYS A 83 22.41 -35.80 2.49
C LYS A 83 22.30 -34.30 2.28
N ALA A 84 21.19 -33.84 1.70
CA ALA A 84 20.93 -32.42 1.50
C ALA A 84 20.82 -31.72 2.86
N THR A 85 21.33 -30.50 2.92
CA THR A 85 21.18 -29.66 4.10
C THR A 85 19.76 -29.09 4.14
N GLU A 86 19.31 -28.65 5.30
CA GLU A 86 18.02 -27.98 5.45
C GLU A 86 17.91 -26.75 4.51
N VAL A 87 19.02 -26.06 4.28
CA VAL A 87 19.09 -24.91 3.36
C VAL A 87 18.84 -25.37 1.93
N ASP A 88 19.48 -26.44 1.47
CA ASP A 88 19.30 -26.96 0.11
C ASP A 88 17.85 -27.39 -0.15
N VAL A 89 17.21 -28.04 0.84
CA VAL A 89 15.79 -28.42 0.76
C VAL A 89 14.88 -27.21 0.65
N LEU A 90 15.09 -26.22 1.50
CA LEU A 90 14.29 -24.97 1.48
C LEU A 90 14.48 -24.19 0.18
N GLU A 91 15.71 -24.13 -0.33
CA GLU A 91 16.00 -23.46 -1.61
C GLU A 91 15.31 -24.17 -2.77
N ALA A 92 15.37 -25.50 -2.82
CA ALA A 92 14.69 -26.27 -3.85
C ALA A 92 13.15 -26.12 -3.77
N LYS A 93 12.57 -26.11 -2.58
CA LYS A 93 11.15 -25.85 -2.39
C LYS A 93 10.77 -24.44 -2.83
N ALA A 94 11.55 -23.42 -2.45
CA ALA A 94 11.32 -22.04 -2.88
C ALA A 94 11.38 -21.90 -4.41
N TYR A 95 12.33 -22.58 -5.05
CA TYR A 95 12.47 -22.61 -6.50
C TYR A 95 11.27 -23.30 -7.16
N ALA A 96 10.81 -24.44 -6.63
CA ALA A 96 9.63 -25.15 -7.11
C ALA A 96 8.36 -24.27 -7.02
N PHE A 97 8.15 -23.62 -5.88
CA PHE A 97 7.03 -22.68 -5.69
C PHE A 97 7.11 -21.49 -6.66
N THR A 98 8.31 -20.96 -6.90
CA THR A 98 8.51 -19.85 -7.86
C THR A 98 8.10 -20.25 -9.28
N LEU A 99 8.53 -21.41 -9.76
CA LEU A 99 8.19 -21.87 -11.11
C LEU A 99 6.73 -22.31 -11.23
N THR A 100 6.16 -22.89 -10.19
CA THR A 100 4.73 -23.22 -10.16
C THR A 100 3.88 -21.94 -10.17
N GLY A 101 4.28 -20.92 -9.39
CA GLY A 101 3.67 -19.59 -9.45
C GLY A 101 3.75 -18.97 -10.85
N ALA A 102 4.91 -19.06 -11.52
CA ALA A 102 5.08 -18.58 -12.88
C ALA A 102 4.21 -19.32 -13.89
N GLU A 103 4.02 -20.63 -13.74
CA GLU A 103 3.10 -21.42 -14.55
C GLU A 103 1.65 -20.93 -14.40
N GLN A 104 1.20 -20.73 -13.16
CA GLN A 104 -0.16 -20.24 -12.88
C GLN A 104 -0.36 -18.82 -13.43
N LEU A 105 0.66 -17.97 -13.30
CA LEU A 105 0.65 -16.62 -13.85
C LEU A 105 0.47 -16.61 -15.36
N GLU A 106 1.18 -17.48 -16.10
CA GLU A 106 1.03 -17.59 -17.55
C GLU A 106 -0.33 -18.20 -17.96
N LYS A 107 -0.85 -19.17 -17.22
CA LYS A 107 -2.17 -19.76 -17.46
C LYS A 107 -3.30 -18.72 -17.31
N HIS A 108 -3.22 -17.88 -16.31
CA HIS A 108 -4.30 -16.94 -15.98
C HIS A 108 -4.12 -15.56 -16.59
N GLY A 109 -2.89 -15.13 -16.88
CA GLY A 109 -2.56 -13.83 -17.46
C GLY A 109 -3.15 -13.60 -18.85
N ALA A 110 -3.43 -14.68 -19.59
CA ALA A 110 -4.05 -14.62 -20.91
C ALA A 110 -5.59 -14.64 -20.88
N ALA A 111 -6.20 -14.94 -19.73
CA ALA A 111 -7.66 -15.06 -19.62
C ALA A 111 -8.31 -13.65 -19.50
N ASN A 112 -9.38 -13.44 -20.29
CA ASN A 112 -10.15 -12.19 -20.23
C ASN A 112 -10.65 -11.90 -18.81
N ARG A 113 -10.57 -10.64 -18.40
CA ARG A 113 -11.05 -10.09 -17.11
C ARG A 113 -12.60 -10.16 -16.93
N SER A 114 -13.33 -10.80 -17.82
CA SER A 114 -14.78 -10.91 -17.74
C SER A 114 -15.19 -12.04 -16.81
N GLY A 115 -15.45 -11.71 -15.56
CA GLY A 115 -15.95 -12.65 -14.57
C GLY A 115 -16.28 -11.97 -13.24
N ASN A 116 -17.10 -12.63 -12.41
CA ASN A 116 -17.40 -12.20 -11.07
C ASN A 116 -16.09 -12.10 -10.24
N VAL A 117 -16.01 -11.16 -9.30
CA VAL A 117 -14.85 -10.92 -8.42
C VAL A 117 -14.41 -12.20 -7.69
N GLU A 118 -15.36 -13.03 -7.25
CA GLU A 118 -15.07 -14.29 -6.57
C GLU A 118 -14.40 -15.32 -7.49
N ALA A 119 -14.88 -15.46 -8.72
CA ALA A 119 -14.26 -16.35 -9.71
C ALA A 119 -12.85 -15.89 -10.10
N GLN A 120 -12.58 -14.58 -10.06
CA GLN A 120 -11.24 -14.05 -10.26
C GLN A 120 -10.31 -14.35 -9.06
N ARG A 121 -10.81 -14.21 -7.82
CA ARG A 121 -10.07 -14.58 -6.62
C ARG A 121 -9.67 -16.04 -6.62
N GLU A 122 -10.60 -16.95 -6.90
CA GLU A 122 -10.31 -18.39 -6.98
C GLU A 122 -9.24 -18.72 -8.02
N LYS A 123 -9.34 -18.11 -9.22
CA LYS A 123 -8.34 -18.32 -10.28
C LYS A 123 -6.91 -17.93 -9.86
N TRP A 124 -6.78 -16.81 -9.15
CA TRP A 124 -5.48 -16.28 -8.77
C TRP A 124 -4.98 -16.75 -7.40
N ALA A 125 -5.83 -17.44 -6.62
CA ALA A 125 -5.48 -17.96 -5.29
C ALA A 125 -4.24 -18.86 -5.36
N SER A 126 -4.23 -19.86 -6.23
CA SER A 126 -3.09 -20.77 -6.39
C SER A 126 -1.80 -20.07 -6.82
N CYS A 127 -1.90 -19.03 -7.67
CA CYS A 127 -0.74 -18.21 -8.04
C CYS A 127 -0.18 -17.43 -6.83
N LEU A 128 -1.07 -16.82 -6.04
CA LEU A 128 -0.70 -16.10 -4.82
C LEU A 128 -0.09 -17.03 -3.77
N GLU A 129 -0.68 -18.20 -3.55
CA GLU A 129 -0.19 -19.20 -2.59
C GLU A 129 1.25 -19.61 -2.91
N ASN A 130 1.52 -19.97 -4.18
CA ASN A 130 2.85 -20.40 -4.61
C ASN A 130 3.90 -19.28 -4.47
N TYR A 131 3.63 -18.07 -4.97
CA TYR A 131 4.57 -16.96 -4.80
C TYR A 131 4.72 -16.52 -3.36
N SER A 132 3.67 -16.63 -2.55
CA SER A 132 3.69 -16.33 -1.12
C SER A 132 4.60 -17.29 -0.37
N ALA A 133 4.47 -18.60 -0.63
CA ALA A 133 5.37 -19.62 -0.09
C ALA A 133 6.82 -19.37 -0.48
N ALA A 134 7.08 -19.14 -1.78
CA ALA A 134 8.42 -18.81 -2.27
C ALA A 134 9.01 -17.61 -1.54
N ARG A 135 8.24 -16.53 -1.40
CA ARG A 135 8.70 -15.31 -0.71
C ARG A 135 9.09 -15.56 0.74
N VAL A 136 8.23 -16.22 1.50
CA VAL A 136 8.47 -16.49 2.93
C VAL A 136 9.72 -17.35 3.11
N ILE A 137 9.91 -18.37 2.26
CA ILE A 137 11.08 -19.24 2.29
C ILE A 137 12.36 -18.44 1.95
N TYR A 138 12.37 -17.64 0.87
CA TYR A 138 13.55 -16.85 0.50
C TYR A 138 13.92 -15.81 1.56
N VAL A 139 12.93 -15.20 2.23
CA VAL A 139 13.20 -14.28 3.34
C VAL A 139 13.80 -15.02 4.54
N ALA A 140 13.34 -16.23 4.85
CA ALA A 140 13.94 -17.06 5.90
C ALA A 140 15.37 -17.49 5.54
N LEU A 141 15.61 -17.88 4.27
CA LEU A 141 16.94 -18.20 3.76
C LEU A 141 17.88 -16.99 3.85
N LEU A 142 17.44 -15.80 3.46
CA LEU A 142 18.20 -14.56 3.59
C LEU A 142 18.64 -14.31 5.05
N LYS A 143 17.76 -14.55 6.02
CA LYS A 143 18.09 -14.39 7.44
C LYS A 143 19.10 -15.44 7.93
N LYS A 144 18.99 -16.67 7.42
CA LYS A 144 19.86 -17.78 7.80
C LYS A 144 21.23 -17.73 7.17
N THR A 145 21.31 -17.44 5.87
CA THR A 145 22.55 -17.45 5.08
C THR A 145 23.19 -16.09 4.95
N LYS A 146 22.42 -14.99 5.07
CA LYS A 146 22.82 -13.59 4.83
C LYS A 146 23.32 -13.37 3.39
N ASP A 147 22.82 -14.12 2.43
CA ASP A 147 23.15 -13.97 1.02
C ASP A 147 22.20 -12.98 0.35
N ASP A 148 22.75 -11.88 -0.17
CA ASP A 148 21.99 -10.80 -0.82
C ASP A 148 21.31 -11.25 -2.13
N VAL A 149 21.70 -12.37 -2.72
CA VAL A 149 21.06 -12.94 -3.92
C VAL A 149 19.57 -13.21 -3.67
N PHE A 150 19.22 -13.74 -2.51
CA PHE A 150 17.82 -13.99 -2.17
C PHE A 150 17.02 -12.70 -2.05
N LYS A 151 17.61 -11.63 -1.50
CA LYS A 151 16.99 -10.31 -1.41
C LYS A 151 16.71 -9.72 -2.78
N GLU A 152 17.69 -9.81 -3.69
CA GLU A 152 17.53 -9.32 -5.05
C GLU A 152 16.47 -10.11 -5.82
N HIS A 153 16.45 -11.44 -5.68
CA HIS A 153 15.45 -12.29 -6.31
C HIS A 153 14.03 -11.99 -5.82
N VAL A 154 13.85 -11.80 -4.51
CA VAL A 154 12.56 -11.39 -3.94
C VAL A 154 12.11 -10.05 -4.51
N ALA A 155 12.99 -9.05 -4.54
CA ALA A 155 12.65 -7.70 -4.99
C ALA A 155 12.39 -7.62 -6.52
N SER A 156 13.16 -8.35 -7.32
CA SER A 156 13.10 -8.27 -8.79
C SER A 156 12.03 -9.17 -9.41
N THR A 157 11.74 -10.32 -8.80
CA THR A 157 10.88 -11.35 -9.42
C THR A 157 9.64 -11.66 -8.60
N ILE A 158 9.79 -11.93 -7.30
CA ILE A 158 8.70 -12.44 -6.46
C ILE A 158 7.72 -11.33 -6.09
N ASP A 159 8.20 -10.21 -5.55
CA ASP A 159 7.34 -9.10 -5.11
C ASP A 159 6.52 -8.48 -6.25
N PRO A 160 7.06 -8.23 -7.47
CA PRO A 160 6.27 -7.80 -8.61
C PRO A 160 5.20 -8.81 -9.01
N SER A 161 5.51 -10.12 -8.97
CA SER A 161 4.57 -11.18 -9.30
C SER A 161 3.43 -11.27 -8.29
N ILE A 162 3.72 -11.16 -6.99
CA ILE A 162 2.71 -11.10 -5.92
C ILE A 162 1.81 -9.88 -6.10
N ARG A 163 2.39 -8.69 -6.35
CA ARG A 163 1.61 -7.45 -6.58
C ARG A 163 0.68 -7.57 -7.77
N PHE A 164 1.17 -8.17 -8.87
CA PHE A 164 0.35 -8.41 -10.05
C PHE A 164 -0.80 -9.38 -9.76
N ALA A 165 -0.51 -10.54 -9.15
CA ALA A 165 -1.51 -11.54 -8.81
C ALA A 165 -2.53 -11.00 -7.78
N ALA A 166 -2.08 -10.26 -6.77
CA ALA A 166 -2.93 -9.59 -5.80
C ALA A 166 -3.87 -8.56 -6.45
N TYR A 167 -3.36 -7.77 -7.39
CA TYR A 167 -4.18 -6.83 -8.15
C TYR A 167 -5.25 -7.54 -8.97
N GLN A 168 -4.92 -8.66 -9.59
CA GLN A 168 -5.88 -9.46 -10.35
C GLN A 168 -6.93 -10.14 -9.43
N SER A 169 -6.56 -10.46 -8.19
CA SER A 169 -7.44 -11.00 -7.14
C SER A 169 -8.28 -9.92 -6.43
N HIS A 170 -8.21 -8.66 -6.87
CA HIS A 170 -8.87 -7.53 -6.21
C HIS A 170 -8.40 -7.27 -4.77
N ILE A 171 -7.17 -7.62 -4.44
CA ILE A 171 -6.53 -7.21 -3.20
C ILE A 171 -6.03 -5.77 -3.38
N PRO A 172 -6.33 -4.83 -2.47
CA PRO A 172 -5.89 -3.45 -2.56
C PRO A 172 -4.37 -3.33 -2.63
N ARG A 173 -3.86 -2.44 -3.48
CA ARG A 173 -2.41 -2.16 -3.61
C ARG A 173 -1.80 -1.56 -2.35
N THR A 174 -2.63 -1.05 -1.46
CA THR A 174 -2.23 -0.54 -0.14
C THR A 174 -1.68 -1.61 0.78
N VAL A 175 -2.05 -2.90 0.54
CA VAL A 175 -1.54 -4.02 1.33
C VAL A 175 -0.13 -4.37 0.85
N PRO A 176 0.90 -4.30 1.72
CA PRO A 176 2.27 -4.65 1.36
C PRO A 176 2.39 -6.11 0.89
N ALA A 177 3.32 -6.40 -0.05
CA ALA A 177 3.56 -7.76 -0.52
C ALA A 177 3.94 -8.73 0.61
N VAL A 178 4.59 -8.22 1.67
CA VAL A 178 4.89 -8.97 2.91
C VAL A 178 3.62 -9.49 3.57
N THR A 179 2.64 -8.62 3.78
CA THR A 179 1.36 -8.97 4.43
C THR A 179 0.55 -9.91 3.55
N VAL A 180 0.52 -9.66 2.22
CA VAL A 180 -0.15 -10.56 1.26
C VAL A 180 0.47 -11.95 1.32
N SER A 181 1.81 -12.06 1.29
CA SER A 181 2.49 -13.37 1.31
C SER A 181 2.28 -14.15 2.61
N ARG A 182 2.04 -13.49 3.74
CA ARG A 182 1.72 -14.16 5.01
C ARG A 182 0.28 -14.65 5.07
N ARG A 183 -0.65 -13.86 4.52
CA ARG A 183 -2.08 -14.22 4.49
C ARG A 183 -2.39 -15.32 3.49
N CYS A 184 -1.67 -15.35 2.37
CA CYS A 184 -1.86 -16.31 1.29
C CYS A 184 -0.84 -17.46 1.34
N PHE A 185 -0.19 -17.70 2.47
CA PHE A 185 0.67 -18.87 2.64
C PHE A 185 -0.20 -20.15 2.63
N PRO A 186 0.18 -21.21 1.88
CA PRO A 186 -0.62 -22.42 1.77
C PRO A 186 -0.78 -23.12 3.14
N GLU A 187 -2.02 -23.42 3.51
CA GLU A 187 -2.36 -24.07 4.77
C GLU A 187 -1.92 -25.56 4.82
N ASP A 188 -1.80 -26.18 3.66
CA ASP A 188 -1.38 -27.58 3.51
C ASP A 188 0.09 -27.79 3.89
N GLU A 189 0.91 -26.75 3.91
CA GLU A 189 2.36 -26.78 4.19
C GLU A 189 2.67 -26.49 5.68
N SER A 190 1.94 -27.10 6.60
CA SER A 190 2.09 -26.86 8.04
C SER A 190 3.48 -27.25 8.60
N GLU A 191 4.11 -28.30 8.08
CA GLU A 191 5.47 -28.72 8.47
C GLU A 191 6.52 -27.71 8.01
N LEU A 192 6.35 -27.18 6.81
CA LEU A 192 7.19 -26.12 6.26
C LEU A 192 7.03 -24.84 7.07
N ALA A 193 5.79 -24.45 7.43
CA ALA A 193 5.52 -23.30 8.27
C ALA A 193 6.22 -23.41 9.63
N ALA A 194 6.13 -24.57 10.30
CA ALA A 194 6.80 -24.82 11.57
C ALA A 194 8.34 -24.75 11.47
N THR A 195 8.89 -25.16 10.33
CA THR A 195 10.34 -25.06 10.06
C THR A 195 10.76 -23.59 9.83
N LEU A 196 9.95 -22.84 9.11
CA LEU A 196 10.19 -21.40 8.86
C LEU A 196 10.07 -20.57 10.13
N GLU A 197 9.13 -20.88 11.02
CA GLU A 197 9.00 -20.22 12.34
C GLU A 197 10.21 -20.47 13.24
N LYS A 198 10.86 -21.63 13.15
CA LYS A 198 12.11 -21.91 13.88
C LYS A 198 13.27 -21.04 13.38
N ILE A 199 13.31 -20.73 12.09
CA ILE A 199 14.35 -19.89 11.47
C ILE A 199 14.03 -18.40 11.71
N ASP A 200 12.76 -18.03 11.57
CA ASP A 200 12.26 -16.67 11.72
C ASP A 200 10.95 -16.63 12.51
N ALA A 201 11.05 -16.39 13.82
CA ALA A 201 9.88 -16.29 14.69
C ALA A 201 8.88 -15.18 14.29
N ALA A 202 9.30 -14.24 13.43
CA ALA A 202 8.45 -13.17 12.91
C ALA A 202 7.92 -13.48 11.50
N ALA A 203 8.18 -14.67 10.94
CA ALA A 203 7.78 -15.01 9.57
C ALA A 203 6.28 -14.82 9.32
N PHE A 204 5.45 -15.13 10.32
CA PHE A 204 3.99 -15.04 10.26
C PHE A 204 3.39 -13.98 11.21
N ASP A 205 4.20 -13.10 11.83
CA ASP A 205 3.72 -12.06 12.74
C ASP A 205 3.34 -10.78 11.97
N ASP A 206 2.05 -10.60 11.74
CA ASP A 206 1.51 -9.45 11.00
C ASP A 206 1.75 -8.10 11.70
N LYS A 207 1.79 -8.08 13.04
CA LYS A 207 1.98 -6.84 13.80
C LYS A 207 3.41 -6.29 13.72
N LYS A 208 4.41 -7.17 13.69
CA LYS A 208 5.82 -6.77 13.54
C LYS A 208 6.18 -6.40 12.11
N ALA A 209 5.49 -6.94 11.12
CA ALA A 209 5.73 -6.62 9.72
C ALA A 209 5.34 -5.19 9.36
N ALA A 210 4.23 -4.71 9.87
CA ALA A 210 3.80 -3.32 9.69
C ALA A 210 4.82 -2.33 10.26
N ALA A 211 5.47 -2.68 11.39
CA ALA A 211 6.48 -1.83 12.03
C ALA A 211 7.84 -1.84 11.32
N SER A 212 8.22 -2.95 10.65
CA SER A 212 9.53 -3.07 9.98
C SER A 212 9.57 -2.45 8.58
N ASP A 213 8.40 -2.27 7.94
CA ASP A 213 8.30 -1.72 6.58
C ASP A 213 7.94 -0.21 6.56
N GLY A 214 8.00 0.46 7.74
CA GLY A 214 7.66 1.88 7.87
C GLY A 214 6.19 2.18 7.57
N GLY A 215 5.35 1.16 7.58
CA GLY A 215 3.92 1.27 7.29
C GLY A 215 3.17 1.88 8.47
N ALA A 216 2.90 3.19 8.42
CA ALA A 216 1.73 3.75 9.07
C ALA A 216 0.51 2.86 8.72
N ASP A 217 -0.45 2.77 9.63
CA ASP A 217 -1.69 2.01 9.44
C ASP A 217 -2.41 2.55 8.19
N ILE A 218 -2.13 1.91 7.03
CA ILE A 218 -2.62 2.42 5.74
C ILE A 218 -4.09 2.05 5.61
N PRO A 219 -5.00 3.04 5.54
CA PRO A 219 -6.42 2.76 5.44
C PRO A 219 -6.74 2.07 4.11
N ASN A 220 -7.43 0.94 4.18
CA ASN A 220 -7.88 0.19 3.00
C ASN A 220 -9.25 0.64 2.50
N THR A 221 -10.01 1.33 3.32
CA THR A 221 -11.36 1.81 3.01
C THR A 221 -11.53 3.22 3.54
N ILE A 222 -12.30 4.02 2.82
CA ILE A 222 -12.76 5.33 3.26
C ILE A 222 -14.28 5.34 3.27
N THR A 223 -14.86 5.88 4.32
CA THR A 223 -16.31 6.04 4.45
C THR A 223 -16.70 7.49 4.19
N TRP A 224 -17.56 7.71 3.24
CA TRP A 224 -18.17 8.99 2.96
C TRP A 224 -19.68 8.91 3.18
N ARG A 225 -20.15 9.47 4.32
CA ARG A 225 -21.55 9.38 4.74
C ARG A 225 -22.05 7.92 4.79
N SER A 226 -22.95 7.53 3.88
CA SER A 226 -23.48 6.17 3.79
C SER A 226 -22.74 5.26 2.81
N ARG A 227 -21.69 5.77 2.14
CA ARG A 227 -20.93 5.03 1.12
C ARG A 227 -19.56 4.67 1.64
N THR A 228 -19.16 3.44 1.43
CA THR A 228 -17.81 2.94 1.67
C THR A 228 -17.11 2.74 0.35
N ALA A 229 -15.94 3.32 0.16
CA ALA A 229 -15.10 3.14 -1.01
C ALA A 229 -13.83 2.38 -0.63
N ASN A 230 -13.41 1.47 -1.49
CA ASN A 230 -12.15 0.75 -1.31
C ASN A 230 -11.00 1.55 -1.92
N ILE A 231 -9.93 1.71 -1.16
CA ILE A 231 -8.72 2.38 -1.62
C ILE A 231 -7.83 1.35 -2.30
N MET A 232 -7.79 1.39 -3.63
CA MET A 232 -7.02 0.44 -4.45
C MET A 232 -5.60 0.93 -4.74
N ASP A 233 -5.37 2.24 -4.71
CA ASP A 233 -4.10 2.85 -5.03
C ASP A 233 -3.26 3.05 -3.77
N ALA A 234 -2.02 2.54 -3.82
CA ALA A 234 -1.06 2.67 -2.71
C ALA A 234 -0.66 4.13 -2.43
N ALA A 235 -0.59 4.97 -3.46
CA ALA A 235 -0.25 6.38 -3.30
C ALA A 235 -1.32 7.13 -2.51
N ILE A 236 -2.61 6.85 -2.80
CA ILE A 236 -3.74 7.42 -2.05
C ILE A 236 -3.71 6.92 -0.59
N GLY A 237 -3.49 5.61 -0.40
CA GLY A 237 -3.41 5.02 0.94
C GLY A 237 -2.30 5.62 1.80
N GLN A 238 -1.10 5.79 1.23
CA GLN A 238 0.03 6.42 1.92
C GLN A 238 -0.24 7.89 2.25
N ALA A 239 -0.82 8.64 1.33
CA ALA A 239 -1.19 10.03 1.56
C ALA A 239 -2.25 10.17 2.68
N LEU A 240 -3.25 9.29 2.71
CA LEU A 240 -4.25 9.27 3.79
C LEU A 240 -3.66 8.86 5.14
N ALA A 241 -2.71 7.93 5.17
CA ALA A 241 -1.97 7.59 6.38
C ALA A 241 -1.16 8.78 6.91
N ALA A 242 -0.53 9.57 6.02
CA ALA A 242 0.13 10.81 6.39
C ALA A 242 -0.86 11.84 6.97
N VAL A 243 -2.05 12.00 6.36
CA VAL A 243 -3.10 12.87 6.90
C VAL A 243 -3.51 12.43 8.32
N SER A 244 -3.72 11.13 8.54
CA SER A 244 -4.07 10.59 9.86
C SER A 244 -2.99 10.88 10.92
N THR A 245 -1.72 10.72 10.55
CA THR A 245 -0.58 11.00 11.45
C THR A 245 -0.51 12.49 11.80
N GLU A 246 -0.67 13.38 10.82
CA GLU A 246 -0.63 14.82 11.07
C GLU A 246 -1.89 15.32 11.80
N THR A 247 -3.03 14.63 11.63
CA THR A 247 -4.27 14.94 12.39
C THR A 247 -4.09 14.65 13.89
N THR A 248 -3.47 13.53 14.26
CA THR A 248 -3.16 13.22 15.67
C THR A 248 -2.22 14.25 16.27
N ARG A 249 -1.20 14.68 15.52
CA ARG A 249 -0.29 15.76 15.95
C ARG A 249 -1.01 17.10 16.12
N LEU A 250 -1.97 17.38 15.24
CA LEU A 250 -2.79 18.59 15.34
C LEU A 250 -3.65 18.56 16.61
N GLU A 251 -4.28 17.42 16.93
CA GLU A 251 -5.08 17.27 18.16
C GLU A 251 -4.25 17.58 19.39
N ASP A 252 -3.03 17.03 19.49
CA ASP A 252 -2.10 17.31 20.58
C ASP A 252 -1.70 18.81 20.62
N ALA A 253 -1.49 19.44 19.47
CA ALA A 253 -1.10 20.85 19.38
C ALA A 253 -2.27 21.81 19.69
N LEU A 254 -3.52 21.40 19.49
CA LEU A 254 -4.70 22.23 19.81
C LEU A 254 -4.90 22.43 21.33
N GLU A 255 -4.25 21.62 22.16
CA GLU A 255 -4.22 21.80 23.62
C GLU A 255 -3.34 23.00 24.05
N SER A 256 -2.47 23.50 23.15
CA SER A 256 -1.63 24.67 23.45
C SER A 256 -2.47 25.95 23.65
N GLU A 257 -1.98 26.91 24.41
CA GLU A 257 -2.72 28.16 24.69
C GLU A 257 -2.53 29.24 23.61
N ASP A 258 -1.47 29.18 22.78
CA ASP A 258 -1.15 30.23 21.80
C ASP A 258 -1.89 30.01 20.45
N VAL A 259 -2.67 31.02 20.03
CA VAL A 259 -3.44 31.00 18.78
C VAL A 259 -2.55 30.87 17.54
N LYS A 260 -1.34 31.46 17.58
CA LYS A 260 -0.41 31.34 16.46
C LYS A 260 0.14 29.93 16.29
N ASP A 261 0.46 29.28 17.38
CA ASP A 261 0.95 27.90 17.38
C ASP A 261 -0.14 26.95 16.92
N LYS A 262 -1.39 27.16 17.38
CA LYS A 262 -2.56 26.43 16.89
C LYS A 262 -2.76 26.59 15.38
N SER A 263 -2.69 27.79 14.85
CA SER A 263 -2.90 28.02 13.42
C SER A 263 -1.77 27.44 12.55
N ALA A 264 -0.53 27.46 13.05
CA ALA A 264 0.62 26.86 12.38
C ALA A 264 0.57 25.31 12.39
N ALA A 265 -0.04 24.70 13.40
CA ALA A 265 -0.23 23.27 13.48
C ALA A 265 -1.17 22.71 12.39
N TYR A 266 -2.02 23.53 11.78
CA TYR A 266 -2.83 23.12 10.63
C TYR A 266 -2.03 23.00 9.33
N ASP A 267 -0.88 23.67 9.19
CA ASP A 267 -0.14 23.70 7.93
C ASP A 267 0.34 22.29 7.47
N PRO A 268 0.93 21.42 8.33
CA PRO A 268 1.29 20.06 7.94
C PRO A 268 0.10 19.22 7.49
N VAL A 269 -1.04 19.31 8.19
CA VAL A 269 -2.27 18.59 7.84
C VAL A 269 -2.80 19.06 6.48
N LEU A 270 -2.78 20.36 6.22
CA LEU A 270 -3.22 20.92 4.94
C LEU A 270 -2.33 20.47 3.77
N ILE A 271 -1.01 20.36 3.98
CA ILE A 271 -0.08 19.84 2.98
C ILE A 271 -0.39 18.37 2.70
N ALA A 272 -0.47 17.54 3.74
CA ALA A 272 -0.78 16.12 3.59
C ALA A 272 -2.15 15.87 2.93
N ALA A 273 -3.18 16.65 3.31
CA ALA A 273 -4.51 16.56 2.70
C ALA A 273 -4.52 17.03 1.23
N GLN A 274 -3.71 18.03 0.88
CA GLN A 274 -3.53 18.45 -0.51
C GLN A 274 -2.84 17.37 -1.34
N ASP A 275 -1.81 16.72 -0.80
CA ASP A 275 -1.13 15.60 -1.46
C ASP A 275 -2.08 14.43 -1.70
N ALA A 276 -2.96 14.13 -0.74
CA ALA A 276 -4.00 13.12 -0.88
C ALA A 276 -5.03 13.49 -1.98
N ALA A 277 -5.46 14.76 -2.04
CA ALA A 277 -6.36 15.23 -3.09
C ALA A 277 -5.72 15.18 -4.48
N ASP A 278 -4.44 15.54 -4.59
CA ASP A 278 -3.70 15.47 -5.85
C ASP A 278 -3.43 14.01 -6.28
N ALA A 279 -3.18 13.09 -5.34
CA ALA A 279 -3.04 11.67 -5.64
C ALA A 279 -4.36 11.07 -6.19
N THR A 280 -5.50 11.39 -5.55
CA THR A 280 -6.81 10.92 -6.04
C THR A 280 -7.16 11.49 -7.40
N ARG A 281 -6.84 12.77 -7.66
CA ARG A 281 -7.07 13.39 -8.96
C ARG A 281 -6.24 12.72 -10.06
N ARG A 282 -4.95 12.48 -9.83
CA ARG A 282 -4.07 11.78 -10.78
C ARG A 282 -4.58 10.37 -11.09
N ALA A 283 -5.01 9.63 -10.06
CA ALA A 283 -5.58 8.30 -10.25
C ALA A 283 -6.84 8.33 -11.13
N ILE A 284 -7.72 9.32 -10.96
CA ILE A 284 -8.91 9.51 -11.82
C ILE A 284 -8.49 9.82 -13.26
N GLU A 285 -7.57 10.77 -13.47
CA GLU A 285 -7.07 11.14 -14.79
C GLU A 285 -6.42 9.95 -15.53
N ASP A 286 -5.69 9.11 -14.82
CA ASP A 286 -5.05 7.91 -15.40
C ASP A 286 -6.08 6.85 -15.79
N HIS A 287 -7.12 6.65 -14.97
CA HIS A 287 -8.24 5.75 -15.33
C HIS A 287 -9.06 6.29 -16.51
N GLU A 288 -9.23 7.60 -16.64
CA GLU A 288 -9.88 8.24 -17.78
C GLU A 288 -9.05 8.07 -19.07
N LYS A 289 -7.71 8.18 -19.00
CA LYS A 289 -6.80 7.89 -20.13
C LYS A 289 -6.89 6.43 -20.57
N GLU A 290 -7.04 5.51 -19.63
CA GLU A 290 -7.26 4.09 -19.88
C GLU A 290 -8.66 3.77 -20.41
N LYS A 291 -9.55 4.78 -20.55
CA LYS A 291 -10.95 4.65 -20.99
C LYS A 291 -11.75 3.66 -20.15
N ILE A 292 -11.50 3.61 -18.86
CA ILE A 292 -12.29 2.80 -17.92
C ILE A 292 -13.69 3.43 -17.83
N SER A 293 -14.72 2.58 -17.92
CA SER A 293 -16.12 3.04 -17.87
C SER A 293 -16.45 3.72 -16.54
N GLU A 294 -17.24 4.78 -16.57
CA GLU A 294 -17.76 5.43 -15.34
C GLU A 294 -18.62 4.50 -14.47
N ALA A 295 -19.16 3.44 -15.05
CA ALA A 295 -19.93 2.42 -14.33
C ALA A 295 -19.05 1.39 -13.62
N ASP A 296 -17.72 1.41 -13.84
CA ASP A 296 -16.80 0.51 -13.15
C ASP A 296 -16.73 0.88 -11.67
N GLN A 297 -16.82 -0.12 -10.80
CA GLN A 297 -16.79 0.04 -9.35
C GLN A 297 -15.53 0.78 -8.88
N ARG A 298 -14.40 0.55 -9.55
CA ARG A 298 -13.12 1.22 -9.24
C ARG A 298 -13.19 2.73 -9.47
N MET A 299 -13.79 3.15 -10.58
CA MET A 299 -13.98 4.57 -10.88
C MET A 299 -14.96 5.21 -9.89
N GLN A 300 -16.01 4.48 -9.50
CA GLN A 300 -16.94 4.95 -8.50
C GLN A 300 -16.28 5.11 -7.12
N ASP A 301 -15.48 4.12 -6.70
CA ASP A 301 -14.73 4.17 -5.44
C ASP A 301 -13.73 5.34 -5.43
N LEU A 302 -13.01 5.57 -6.53
CA LEU A 302 -12.10 6.72 -6.67
C LEU A 302 -12.84 8.06 -6.59
N ARG A 303 -14.01 8.19 -7.21
CA ARG A 303 -14.82 9.42 -7.14
C ARG A 303 -15.34 9.68 -5.73
N VAL A 304 -15.78 8.64 -5.01
CA VAL A 304 -16.18 8.76 -3.61
C VAL A 304 -14.99 9.15 -2.73
N THR A 305 -13.84 8.54 -2.95
CA THR A 305 -12.59 8.88 -2.24
C THR A 305 -12.18 10.33 -2.50
N ASN A 306 -12.22 10.77 -3.76
CA ASN A 306 -11.91 12.15 -4.13
C ASN A 306 -12.85 13.17 -3.45
N LEU A 307 -14.14 12.85 -3.39
CA LEU A 307 -15.13 13.71 -2.72
C LEU A 307 -14.86 13.80 -1.22
N ALA A 308 -14.58 12.67 -0.55
CA ALA A 308 -14.25 12.61 0.88
C ALA A 308 -12.99 13.43 1.18
N VAL A 309 -11.91 13.19 0.46
CA VAL A 309 -10.61 13.86 0.68
C VAL A 309 -10.71 15.37 0.45
N ASN A 310 -11.39 15.81 -0.61
CA ASN A 310 -11.58 17.25 -0.85
C ASN A 310 -12.45 17.92 0.20
N TYR A 311 -13.47 17.23 0.71
CA TYR A 311 -14.28 17.77 1.79
C TYR A 311 -13.49 17.92 3.08
N ASP A 312 -12.67 16.94 3.43
CA ASP A 312 -11.80 16.98 4.61
C ASP A 312 -10.76 18.11 4.49
N LEU A 313 -10.13 18.25 3.32
CA LEU A 313 -9.20 19.35 3.03
C LEU A 313 -9.86 20.71 3.27
N ILE A 314 -11.09 20.88 2.79
CA ILE A 314 -11.84 22.13 2.99
C ILE A 314 -12.21 22.28 4.47
N GLY A 315 -12.57 21.20 5.16
CA GLY A 315 -12.79 21.19 6.60
C GLY A 315 -11.59 21.70 7.38
N TRP A 316 -10.38 21.26 7.04
CA TRP A 316 -9.13 21.74 7.67
C TRP A 316 -8.85 23.22 7.37
N ARG A 317 -9.09 23.69 6.13
CA ARG A 317 -8.97 25.12 5.78
C ARG A 317 -9.92 25.99 6.58
N VAL A 318 -11.17 25.57 6.71
CA VAL A 318 -12.18 26.25 7.54
C VAL A 318 -11.77 26.23 9.01
N GLY A 319 -11.32 25.08 9.55
CA GLY A 319 -10.82 24.96 10.91
C GLY A 319 -9.69 25.92 11.25
N ARG A 320 -8.68 26.02 10.36
CA ARG A 320 -7.57 26.98 10.50
C ARG A 320 -8.08 28.43 10.57
N ASN A 321 -8.98 28.81 9.66
CA ASN A 321 -9.53 30.17 9.61
C ASN A 321 -10.36 30.48 10.87
N ARG A 322 -11.12 29.50 11.38
CA ARG A 322 -11.86 29.65 12.65
C ARG A 322 -10.95 29.90 13.85
N VAL A 323 -9.81 29.21 13.93
CA VAL A 323 -8.80 29.45 14.97
C VAL A 323 -8.27 30.88 14.90
N LEU A 324 -8.01 31.40 13.70
CA LEU A 324 -7.55 32.78 13.49
C LEU A 324 -8.60 33.84 13.81
N ILE A 325 -9.87 33.54 13.54
CA ILE A 325 -11.01 34.43 13.89
C ILE A 325 -11.15 34.55 15.42
N GLY A 326 -10.91 33.44 16.14
CA GLY A 326 -10.93 33.43 17.63
C GLY A 326 -12.10 32.66 18.23
N ALA A 327 -12.23 32.73 19.54
CA ALA A 327 -13.23 31.97 20.28
C ALA A 327 -14.68 32.30 19.83
N ASP A 328 -15.54 31.28 19.85
CA ASP A 328 -16.95 31.34 19.46
C ASP A 328 -17.14 31.90 18.02
N ASP A 329 -16.22 31.51 17.09
CA ASP A 329 -16.22 32.00 15.70
C ASP A 329 -16.29 33.55 15.57
N GLY A 330 -15.71 34.23 16.54
CA GLY A 330 -15.67 35.70 16.58
C GLY A 330 -16.95 36.40 17.04
N VAL A 331 -17.99 35.68 17.43
CA VAL A 331 -19.24 36.27 17.98
C VAL A 331 -18.94 37.13 19.20
N ARG A 332 -18.02 36.70 20.04
CA ARG A 332 -17.53 37.55 21.13
C ARG A 332 -16.33 38.36 20.64
N LEU A 333 -16.53 39.64 20.46
CA LEU A 333 -15.46 40.60 20.24
C LEU A 333 -14.61 40.70 21.53
N SER A 334 -13.69 39.73 21.72
CA SER A 334 -12.63 39.86 22.68
C SER A 334 -11.70 40.98 22.20
N LEU A 335 -11.97 42.20 22.62
CA LEU A 335 -11.23 43.39 22.21
C LEU A 335 -9.90 43.55 22.97
N ALA A 336 -9.61 42.65 23.90
CA ALA A 336 -8.33 42.66 24.62
C ALA A 336 -7.23 42.08 23.76
N PRO A 337 -6.19 42.85 23.38
CA PRO A 337 -5.00 42.28 22.80
C PRO A 337 -4.38 41.35 23.84
N VAL A 338 -3.90 40.16 23.40
CA VAL A 338 -2.98 39.37 24.21
C VAL A 338 -1.72 40.22 24.37
N SER A 339 -1.67 40.95 25.48
CA SER A 339 -0.53 41.80 25.79
C SER A 339 0.63 40.87 26.18
N LYS A 340 1.72 40.87 25.40
CA LYS A 340 2.95 40.27 25.85
C LYS A 340 3.28 40.81 27.26
N PRO A 341 3.71 39.97 28.20
CA PRO A 341 4.07 40.44 29.54
C PRO A 341 5.07 41.59 29.41
N LYS A 342 4.60 42.78 29.81
CA LYS A 342 5.44 43.99 29.78
C LYS A 342 6.54 43.80 30.82
N LYS A 343 7.79 44.00 30.45
CA LYS A 343 8.88 44.02 31.42
C LYS A 343 8.57 44.98 32.56
N ALA A 344 8.77 44.57 33.81
CA ALA A 344 8.54 45.41 34.96
C ALA A 344 9.20 46.78 34.78
N ARG A 345 8.45 47.84 35.07
CA ARG A 345 8.98 49.21 35.02
C ARG A 345 10.02 49.38 36.12
N LYS A 346 11.14 50.04 35.80
CA LYS A 346 12.16 50.41 36.80
C LYS A 346 11.65 51.33 37.91
N ASP A 347 10.51 52.02 37.68
CA ASP A 347 9.91 52.97 38.60
C ASP A 347 8.85 52.36 39.57
N GLY A 348 8.71 51.02 39.55
CA GLY A 348 7.78 50.33 40.46
C GLY A 348 6.27 50.62 40.20
N LYS A 349 5.90 51.40 39.16
CA LYS A 349 4.51 51.70 38.82
C LYS A 349 3.97 50.64 37.88
N GLU A 350 2.72 50.18 38.14
CA GLU A 350 1.99 49.29 37.24
C GLU A 350 1.71 49.99 35.91
N TRP A 351 1.77 49.21 34.80
CA TRP A 351 1.40 49.70 33.48
C TRP A 351 -0.13 49.85 33.43
N SER A 352 -0.63 51.09 33.28
CA SER A 352 -2.05 51.27 32.93
C SER A 352 -2.26 50.80 31.49
N ASP A 353 -3.20 49.89 31.28
CA ASP A 353 -3.60 49.46 29.97
C ASP A 353 -4.38 50.60 29.28
N LYS A 354 -3.72 51.24 28.31
CA LYS A 354 -4.41 52.23 27.48
C LYS A 354 -5.40 51.47 26.58
N PRO A 355 -6.65 51.98 26.46
CA PRO A 355 -7.64 51.37 25.58
C PRO A 355 -7.06 51.36 24.14
N GLU A 356 -7.26 50.25 23.44
CA GLU A 356 -6.79 50.12 22.05
C GLU A 356 -7.44 51.18 21.13
N GLY A 357 -6.64 51.83 20.32
CA GLY A 357 -7.11 52.85 19.38
C GLY A 357 -8.05 52.25 18.31
N ASN A 358 -9.04 53.05 17.89
CA ASN A 358 -10.07 52.66 16.91
C ASN A 358 -9.48 52.14 15.60
N GLY A 359 -8.31 52.64 15.14
CA GLY A 359 -7.64 52.17 13.94
C GLY A 359 -7.22 50.72 14.02
N ARG A 360 -6.70 50.26 15.16
CA ARG A 360 -6.30 48.82 15.34
C ARG A 360 -7.53 47.91 15.44
N LYS A 361 -8.60 48.37 16.07
CA LYS A 361 -9.88 47.66 16.12
C LYS A 361 -10.44 47.45 14.70
N LEU A 362 -10.43 48.49 13.86
CA LEU A 362 -10.89 48.43 12.49
C LEU A 362 -10.01 47.50 11.65
N ALA A 363 -8.68 47.49 11.84
CA ALA A 363 -7.78 46.59 11.14
C ALA A 363 -8.12 45.13 11.45
N ARG A 364 -8.30 44.76 12.73
CA ARG A 364 -8.68 43.39 13.12
C ARG A 364 -10.06 42.98 12.60
N LEU A 365 -11.02 43.87 12.56
CA LEU A 365 -12.34 43.58 11.99
C LEU A 365 -12.23 43.31 10.49
N ARG A 366 -11.41 44.09 9.76
CA ARG A 366 -11.14 43.85 8.34
C ARG A 366 -10.47 42.49 8.10
N GLU A 367 -9.48 42.11 8.92
CA GLU A 367 -8.83 40.80 8.88
C GLU A 367 -9.83 39.66 9.06
N ARG A 368 -10.77 39.80 10.04
CA ARG A 368 -11.84 38.81 10.25
C ARG A 368 -12.77 38.70 9.04
N VAL A 369 -13.18 39.82 8.45
CA VAL A 369 -14.03 39.79 7.25
C VAL A 369 -13.34 39.03 6.11
N VAL A 370 -12.04 39.22 5.90
CA VAL A 370 -11.26 38.48 4.90
C VAL A 370 -11.24 36.97 5.22
N LEU A 371 -11.11 36.60 6.49
CA LEU A 371 -11.14 35.19 6.90
C LEU A 371 -12.54 34.56 6.67
N TYR A 372 -13.62 35.29 6.95
CA TYR A 372 -14.96 34.81 6.62
C TYR A 372 -15.15 34.67 5.10
N ASP A 373 -14.64 35.62 4.30
CA ASP A 373 -14.68 35.49 2.84
C ASP A 373 -13.93 34.24 2.35
N ALA A 374 -12.76 33.93 2.93
CA ALA A 374 -12.00 32.73 2.62
C ALA A 374 -12.77 31.44 3.03
N ILE A 375 -13.48 31.45 4.14
CA ILE A 375 -14.35 30.33 4.55
C ILE A 375 -15.50 30.14 3.56
N LEU A 376 -16.19 31.22 3.19
CA LEU A 376 -17.31 31.18 2.25
C LEU A 376 -16.86 30.67 0.88
N GLN A 377 -15.71 31.14 0.37
CA GLN A 377 -15.12 30.67 -0.86
C GLN A 377 -14.75 29.18 -0.79
N SER A 378 -14.18 28.73 0.33
CA SER A 378 -13.85 27.32 0.56
C SER A 378 -15.11 26.43 0.56
N LEU A 379 -16.20 26.87 1.18
CA LEU A 379 -17.48 26.16 1.16
C LEU A 379 -18.12 26.12 -0.24
N ASP A 380 -17.97 27.18 -1.02
CA ASP A 380 -18.45 27.18 -2.41
C ASP A 380 -17.65 26.23 -3.29
N SER A 381 -16.31 26.11 -3.10
CA SER A 381 -15.49 25.17 -3.86
C SER A 381 -15.85 23.68 -3.63
N VAL A 382 -16.50 23.33 -2.50
CA VAL A 382 -17.03 21.96 -2.31
C VAL A 382 -18.08 21.62 -3.34
N LYS A 383 -18.92 22.59 -3.74
CA LYS A 383 -19.99 22.37 -4.71
C LYS A 383 -19.44 22.07 -6.12
N GLU A 384 -18.21 22.50 -6.42
CA GLU A 384 -17.56 22.28 -7.70
C GLU A 384 -17.01 20.84 -7.83
N VAL A 385 -16.88 20.09 -6.71
CA VAL A 385 -16.38 18.72 -6.74
C VAL A 385 -17.39 17.80 -7.43
N PRO A 386 -16.98 16.99 -8.45
CA PRO A 386 -17.87 16.10 -9.16
C PRO A 386 -18.56 15.12 -8.20
N GLY A 387 -19.88 15.10 -8.24
CA GLY A 387 -20.71 14.23 -7.39
C GLY A 387 -21.24 14.86 -6.09
N ALA A 388 -20.70 16.00 -5.66
CA ALA A 388 -21.18 16.72 -4.47
C ALA A 388 -22.65 17.13 -4.57
N MET A 389 -23.07 17.60 -5.73
CA MET A 389 -24.45 18.08 -5.99
C MET A 389 -25.50 16.96 -6.09
N ARG A 390 -25.09 15.68 -6.09
CA ARG A 390 -26.04 14.54 -6.19
C ARG A 390 -26.76 14.24 -4.87
N ASP A 391 -26.21 14.70 -3.76
CA ASP A 391 -26.79 14.51 -2.43
C ASP A 391 -27.46 15.81 -1.95
N ALA A 392 -28.79 15.87 -2.04
CA ALA A 392 -29.56 17.06 -1.65
C ALA A 392 -29.36 17.42 -0.18
N THR A 393 -29.25 16.42 0.71
CA THR A 393 -29.05 16.65 2.14
C THR A 393 -27.67 17.24 2.42
N PHE A 394 -26.67 16.86 1.65
CA PHE A 394 -25.33 17.42 1.73
C PHE A 394 -25.28 18.88 1.27
N VAL A 395 -25.97 19.19 0.17
CA VAL A 395 -26.07 20.56 -0.32
C VAL A 395 -26.77 21.46 0.69
N GLU A 396 -27.85 20.99 1.31
CA GLU A 396 -28.58 21.72 2.36
C GLU A 396 -27.68 21.99 3.60
N GLU A 397 -26.87 20.99 4.00
CA GLU A 397 -25.90 21.17 5.09
C GLU A 397 -24.84 22.23 4.76
N LEU A 398 -24.30 22.22 3.52
CA LEU A 398 -23.35 23.23 3.05
C LEU A 398 -23.96 24.63 3.02
N GLU A 399 -25.21 24.75 2.56
CA GLU A 399 -25.92 26.03 2.55
C GLU A 399 -26.20 26.54 3.95
N GLY A 400 -26.53 25.65 4.88
CA GLY A 400 -26.67 25.99 6.32
C GLY A 400 -25.35 26.53 6.90
N LYS A 401 -24.23 25.85 6.65
CA LYS A 401 -22.89 26.33 7.06
C LYS A 401 -22.54 27.68 6.43
N LYS A 402 -22.85 27.84 5.15
CA LYS A 402 -22.63 29.11 4.43
C LYS A 402 -23.45 30.24 5.02
N ALA A 403 -24.75 30.01 5.25
CA ALA A 403 -25.63 31.00 5.87
C ALA A 403 -25.14 31.42 7.27
N TYR A 404 -24.64 30.47 8.06
CA TYR A 404 -24.06 30.75 9.37
C TYR A 404 -22.87 31.72 9.29
N PHE A 405 -21.86 31.40 8.46
CA PHE A 405 -20.69 32.29 8.33
C PHE A 405 -21.01 33.59 7.63
N GLN A 406 -22.02 33.63 6.77
CA GLN A 406 -22.49 34.83 6.12
C GLN A 406 -23.18 35.78 7.15
N ALA A 407 -23.87 35.24 8.15
CA ALA A 407 -24.46 36.01 9.23
C ALA A 407 -23.41 36.56 10.22
N LEU A 408 -22.25 35.89 10.35
CA LEU A 408 -21.15 36.36 11.21
C LEU A 408 -20.26 37.42 10.55
N LYS A 409 -20.23 37.47 9.24
CA LYS A 409 -19.47 38.43 8.42
C LYS A 409 -20.09 39.83 8.52
#